data_d8ec05e4a02362a1f51e236b41adbee3
#
_entry.id   d8ec05e4a02362a1f51e236b41adbee3
#
_cell.length_a   1.000
_cell.length_b   1.000
_cell.length_c   1.000
_cell.angle_alpha   90.00
_cell.angle_beta   90.00
_cell.angle_gamma   90.00
#
_symmetry.space_group_name_H-M   'P 1'
#
loop_
_entity.id
_entity.type
_entity.pdbx_description
1 polymer ?
#
loop_
_entity_poly.entity_id
_entity_poly.type
_entity_poly.pdbx_seq_one_letter_code
_entity_poly.pdbx_strand_id
1 'polypeptide(L)'
;MPYNTTGFAEYLARLMKNRGLSAGELASLLGLKSKTTIVRILNSNAGEKSILNFRNLLMNSRELALTTEEVRMLDESVSCQTKESSYSFIFSELWALLYRRNTPRGEVRLLTAEPYADLNEFGIMLKGGPAECLLINCSFSSLTDAAKEFLETQEHPVSMKQYFFNAERYPRRLVQIIGRIVPILSLDNYTAYTITQDPAEGIFDLNAVALRTGSGEEYELLFCSERTAILTRGEGLYRKWQTFLENFRTVPIKSRKDAGTYNFIGFMEHYRKLEEKRDIFKFRPDVSINCIPTDIMESAFVEGCREMGVSAPKETVAALVALQRKRYNNVHSNRQTSHLVISEKEMRKFAATGRLADHAYLMRPFTREERIRILKDCADRSGPDSGSRLHIYLLDAETEERIYANEHPIEMVCYGDKCVQFTPAQTDYNFGKGHSEIFIEQEAFLGLFGEFFMNDLIQYHTQPEEATETLFRELIRDLERDPGV
;
A
#
# COMPACT_ATOMS: atom_id res chain seq x y z
N MET A 1 18.01 -22.87 9.40
CA MET A 1 19.30 -22.70 8.74
C MET A 1 19.60 -21.19 8.72
N PRO A 2 20.83 -20.75 9.01
CA PRO A 2 21.11 -19.32 9.05
C PRO A 2 21.00 -18.74 7.63
N TYR A 3 20.26 -17.68 7.51
CA TYR A 3 20.07 -16.92 6.27
C TYR A 3 21.41 -16.37 5.79
N ASN A 4 21.77 -16.69 4.54
CA ASN A 4 22.95 -16.15 3.85
C ASN A 4 22.58 -14.76 3.31
N THR A 5 22.37 -13.82 4.22
CA THR A 5 22.25 -12.40 3.87
C THR A 5 23.65 -11.83 3.91
N THR A 6 24.08 -11.19 2.84
CA THR A 6 25.35 -10.44 2.77
C THR A 6 25.35 -9.44 3.93
N GLY A 7 26.04 -9.78 5.02
CA GLY A 7 26.08 -8.93 6.21
C GLY A 7 26.82 -7.62 5.90
N PHE A 8 26.66 -6.64 6.76
CA PHE A 8 27.34 -5.34 6.63
C PHE A 8 28.87 -5.48 6.48
N ALA A 9 29.45 -6.52 7.11
CA ALA A 9 30.87 -6.85 6.95
C ALA A 9 31.23 -7.21 5.50
N GLU A 10 30.40 -8.01 4.82
CA GLU A 10 30.62 -8.40 3.41
C GLU A 10 30.39 -7.20 2.47
N TYR A 11 29.36 -6.40 2.71
CA TYR A 11 29.16 -5.16 1.97
C TYR A 11 30.42 -4.28 2.06
N LEU A 12 30.90 -4.05 3.29
CA LEU A 12 32.07 -3.20 3.52
C LEU A 12 33.33 -3.75 2.85
N ALA A 13 33.54 -5.07 2.93
CA ALA A 13 34.64 -5.74 2.25
C ALA A 13 34.55 -5.57 0.72
N ARG A 14 33.35 -5.71 0.15
CA ARG A 14 33.10 -5.51 -1.29
C ARG A 14 33.31 -4.05 -1.71
N LEU A 15 32.78 -3.10 -0.94
CA LEU A 15 32.97 -1.66 -1.18
C LEU A 15 34.49 -1.31 -1.20
N MET A 16 35.22 -1.77 -0.20
CA MET A 16 36.67 -1.54 -0.11
C MET A 16 37.42 -2.16 -1.30
N LYS A 17 37.08 -3.40 -1.68
CA LYS A 17 37.65 -4.07 -2.83
C LYS A 17 37.36 -3.33 -4.14
N ASN A 18 36.13 -2.94 -4.38
CA ASN A 18 35.71 -2.24 -5.59
C ASN A 18 36.38 -0.85 -5.72
N ARG A 19 36.63 -0.19 -4.60
CA ARG A 19 37.26 1.12 -4.56
C ARG A 19 38.76 1.07 -4.38
N GLY A 20 39.38 -0.14 -4.29
CA GLY A 20 40.81 -0.32 -4.06
C GLY A 20 41.30 0.23 -2.71
N LEU A 21 40.47 0.27 -1.71
CA LEU A 21 40.74 0.89 -0.40
C LEU A 21 41.20 -0.14 0.63
N SER A 22 42.29 0.12 1.31
CA SER A 22 42.64 -0.56 2.57
C SER A 22 41.83 -0.05 3.75
N ALA A 23 41.78 -0.81 4.85
CA ALA A 23 41.10 -0.37 6.08
C ALA A 23 41.72 0.92 6.68
N GLY A 24 43.01 1.18 6.43
CA GLY A 24 43.67 2.41 6.85
C GLY A 24 43.23 3.61 6.03
N GLU A 25 43.19 3.47 4.73
CA GLU A 25 42.72 4.52 3.79
C GLU A 25 41.25 4.86 4.01
N LEU A 26 40.39 3.83 4.15
CA LEU A 26 38.98 4.07 4.47
C LEU A 26 38.80 4.78 5.83
N ALA A 27 39.62 4.42 6.85
CA ALA A 27 39.59 5.13 8.14
C ALA A 27 39.99 6.62 7.99
N SER A 28 41.00 6.91 7.15
CA SER A 28 41.42 8.28 6.85
C SER A 28 40.29 9.05 6.14
N LEU A 29 39.69 8.50 5.09
CA LEU A 29 38.56 9.11 4.36
C LEU A 29 37.33 9.40 5.23
N LEU A 30 37.12 8.57 6.26
CA LEU A 30 35.99 8.74 7.21
C LEU A 30 36.37 9.60 8.44
N GLY A 31 37.58 10.16 8.51
CA GLY A 31 38.06 10.96 9.64
C GLY A 31 38.20 10.16 10.94
N LEU A 32 38.37 8.83 10.85
CA LEU A 32 38.55 7.97 12.02
C LEU A 32 39.98 7.99 12.53
N LYS A 33 40.17 8.04 13.86
CA LYS A 33 41.51 8.04 14.49
C LYS A 33 42.28 6.73 14.28
N SER A 34 41.58 5.63 13.96
CA SER A 34 42.23 4.32 13.70
C SER A 34 41.36 3.40 12.87
N LYS A 35 41.98 2.40 12.23
CA LYS A 35 41.29 1.33 11.48
C LYS A 35 40.58 0.30 12.36
N THR A 36 40.67 0.38 13.67
CA THR A 36 40.17 -0.64 14.61
C THR A 36 38.66 -0.88 14.46
N THR A 37 37.88 0.17 14.26
CA THR A 37 36.42 0.07 14.04
C THR A 37 36.11 -0.70 12.75
N ILE A 38 36.81 -0.41 11.67
CA ILE A 38 36.64 -1.09 10.38
C ILE A 38 36.99 -2.57 10.52
N VAL A 39 38.11 -2.88 11.15
CA VAL A 39 38.53 -4.28 11.37
C VAL A 39 37.55 -5.05 12.23
N ARG A 40 36.98 -4.40 13.27
CA ARG A 40 35.93 -5.02 14.10
C ARG A 40 34.67 -5.31 13.29
N ILE A 41 34.26 -4.42 12.42
CA ILE A 41 33.11 -4.62 11.53
C ILE A 41 33.37 -5.76 10.55
N LEU A 42 34.53 -5.76 9.87
CA LEU A 42 34.91 -6.81 8.92
C LEU A 42 34.97 -8.20 9.55
N ASN A 43 35.33 -8.27 10.83
CA ASN A 43 35.37 -9.53 11.61
C ASN A 43 34.03 -9.84 12.28
N SER A 44 32.94 -9.16 11.93
CA SER A 44 31.59 -9.33 12.51
C SER A 44 31.53 -9.19 14.05
N ASN A 45 32.47 -8.45 14.63
CA ASN A 45 32.59 -8.20 16.07
C ASN A 45 32.10 -6.81 16.51
N ALA A 46 31.34 -6.11 15.65
CA ALA A 46 30.78 -4.80 15.93
C ALA A 46 29.33 -4.93 16.42
N GLY A 47 29.00 -4.22 17.51
CA GLY A 47 27.61 -4.11 17.97
C GLY A 47 26.80 -3.16 17.10
N GLU A 48 25.48 -3.29 17.16
CA GLU A 48 24.50 -2.55 16.36
C GLU A 48 24.75 -1.04 16.33
N LYS A 49 24.89 -0.40 17.48
CA LYS A 49 25.19 1.04 17.59
C LYS A 49 26.45 1.45 16.82
N SER A 50 27.45 0.57 16.78
CA SER A 50 28.69 0.84 16.03
C SER A 50 28.46 0.75 14.53
N ILE A 51 27.63 -0.16 14.07
CA ILE A 51 27.24 -0.35 12.67
C ILE A 51 26.44 0.86 12.18
N LEU A 52 25.44 1.30 12.94
CA LEU A 52 24.64 2.49 12.62
C LEU A 52 25.47 3.76 12.55
N ASN A 53 26.35 3.98 13.53
CA ASN A 53 27.27 5.11 13.49
C ASN A 53 28.20 5.06 12.29
N PHE A 54 28.71 3.88 11.94
CA PHE A 54 29.61 3.70 10.80
C PHE A 54 28.87 3.91 9.46
N ARG A 55 27.61 3.41 9.35
CA ARG A 55 26.73 3.73 8.22
C ARG A 55 26.60 5.23 8.00
N ASN A 56 26.32 5.98 9.06
CA ASN A 56 26.17 7.44 8.99
C ASN A 56 27.47 8.12 8.55
N LEU A 57 28.63 7.61 8.97
CA LEU A 57 29.92 8.12 8.50
C LEU A 57 30.12 7.86 7.00
N LEU A 58 29.78 6.66 6.50
CA LEU A 58 29.83 6.34 5.08
C LEU A 58 28.90 7.25 4.25
N MET A 59 27.67 7.44 4.71
CA MET A 59 26.66 8.27 4.03
C MET A 59 27.06 9.75 3.95
N ASN A 60 27.70 10.26 5.00
CA ASN A 60 28.06 11.69 5.11
C ASN A 60 29.46 12.00 4.55
N SER A 61 30.22 11.01 4.14
CA SER A 61 31.56 11.21 3.58
C SER A 61 31.48 11.76 2.16
N ARG A 62 31.87 13.04 2.01
CA ARG A 62 31.97 13.67 0.68
C ARG A 62 33.10 13.10 -0.17
N GLU A 63 34.18 12.65 0.47
CA GLU A 63 35.35 12.09 -0.23
C GLU A 63 35.07 10.69 -0.77
N LEU A 64 34.26 9.90 -0.06
CA LEU A 64 33.86 8.56 -0.52
C LEU A 64 32.78 8.64 -1.61
N ALA A 65 31.91 9.64 -1.59
CA ALA A 65 30.87 9.92 -2.59
C ALA A 65 30.19 8.66 -3.11
N LEU A 66 29.45 7.95 -2.25
CA LEU A 66 28.77 6.71 -2.60
C LEU A 66 27.79 6.92 -3.76
N THR A 67 27.78 6.01 -4.71
CA THR A 67 26.77 5.97 -5.76
C THR A 67 25.40 5.60 -5.18
N THR A 68 24.34 5.89 -5.90
CA THR A 68 22.97 5.51 -5.51
C THR A 68 22.84 4.02 -5.24
N GLU A 69 23.50 3.19 -6.04
CA GLU A 69 23.51 1.73 -5.88
C GLU A 69 24.28 1.29 -4.63
N GLU A 70 25.45 1.90 -4.37
CA GLU A 70 26.21 1.63 -3.14
C GLU A 70 25.46 2.04 -1.89
N VAL A 71 24.72 3.15 -1.93
CA VAL A 71 23.82 3.58 -0.84
C VAL A 71 22.70 2.55 -0.63
N ARG A 72 22.07 2.10 -1.70
CA ARG A 72 21.03 1.07 -1.62
C ARG A 72 21.56 -0.22 -0.98
N MET A 73 22.71 -0.70 -1.45
CA MET A 73 23.35 -1.90 -0.89
C MET A 73 23.80 -1.72 0.56
N LEU A 74 24.26 -0.51 0.93
CA LEU A 74 24.62 -0.15 2.30
C LEU A 74 23.41 -0.30 3.22
N ASP A 75 22.28 0.31 2.84
CA ASP A 75 21.05 0.27 3.63
C ASP A 75 20.51 -1.15 3.76
N GLU A 76 20.56 -1.94 2.69
CA GLU A 76 20.20 -3.36 2.71
C GLU A 76 21.07 -4.17 3.68
N SER A 77 22.38 -3.96 3.63
CA SER A 77 23.33 -4.69 4.48
C SER A 77 23.18 -4.35 5.98
N VAL A 78 22.89 -3.09 6.29
CA VAL A 78 22.65 -2.63 7.67
C VAL A 78 21.32 -3.17 8.19
N SER A 79 20.26 -3.08 7.38
CA SER A 79 18.92 -3.55 7.75
C SER A 79 18.86 -5.05 8.03
N CYS A 80 19.75 -5.83 7.44
CA CYS A 80 19.87 -7.27 7.74
C CYS A 80 20.48 -7.57 9.12
N GLN A 81 21.18 -6.62 9.73
CA GLN A 81 21.88 -6.84 11.00
C GLN A 81 21.25 -6.13 12.20
N THR A 82 20.41 -5.14 11.99
CA THR A 82 19.79 -4.37 13.06
C THR A 82 18.27 -4.49 13.01
N LYS A 83 17.63 -4.91 14.12
CA LYS A 83 16.17 -5.03 14.18
C LYS A 83 15.46 -3.70 13.95
N GLU A 84 15.93 -2.62 14.59
CA GLU A 84 15.34 -1.29 14.47
C GLU A 84 15.45 -0.70 13.06
N SER A 85 16.58 -0.92 12.38
CA SER A 85 16.74 -0.39 11.02
C SER A 85 15.91 -1.16 9.98
N SER A 86 15.59 -2.45 10.23
CA SER A 86 14.68 -3.21 9.39
C SER A 86 13.27 -2.59 9.39
N TYR A 87 12.76 -2.24 10.57
CA TYR A 87 11.44 -1.62 10.70
C TYR A 87 11.40 -0.21 10.11
N SER A 88 12.39 0.63 10.43
CA SER A 88 12.48 1.99 9.88
C SER A 88 12.46 2.02 8.35
N PHE A 89 13.14 1.07 7.70
CA PHE A 89 13.12 0.98 6.25
C PHE A 89 11.76 0.52 5.71
N ILE A 90 11.18 -0.53 6.31
CA ILE A 90 9.86 -1.04 5.94
C ILE A 90 8.81 0.05 6.12
N PHE A 91 8.89 0.82 7.20
CA PHE A 91 8.01 1.95 7.45
C PHE A 91 8.17 3.05 6.39
N SER A 92 9.40 3.33 5.94
CA SER A 92 9.61 4.29 4.85
C SER A 92 8.97 3.85 3.53
N GLU A 93 8.93 2.55 3.23
CA GLU A 93 8.26 2.00 2.06
C GLU A 93 6.72 2.04 2.21
N LEU A 94 6.20 1.79 3.41
CA LEU A 94 4.77 1.97 3.70
C LEU A 94 4.36 3.44 3.60
N TRP A 95 5.21 4.36 4.08
CA TRP A 95 5.00 5.79 3.87
C TRP A 95 5.05 6.18 2.38
N ALA A 96 5.96 5.61 1.60
CA ALA A 96 6.02 5.84 0.15
C ALA A 96 4.74 5.39 -0.56
N LEU A 97 4.11 4.30 -0.09
CA LEU A 97 2.80 3.85 -0.55
C LEU A 97 1.72 4.91 -0.27
N LEU A 98 1.71 5.49 0.93
CA LEU A 98 0.77 6.55 1.32
C LEU A 98 0.99 7.85 0.55
N TYR A 99 2.25 8.23 0.35
CA TYR A 99 2.58 9.50 -0.30
C TYR A 99 2.45 9.50 -1.82
N ARG A 100 2.17 8.36 -2.47
CA ARG A 100 2.04 8.23 -3.94
C ARG A 100 3.02 9.12 -4.69
N ARG A 101 4.32 8.91 -4.53
CA ARG A 101 5.29 9.66 -5.33
C ARG A 101 5.13 9.26 -6.79
N ASN A 102 4.73 10.22 -7.62
CA ASN A 102 4.87 10.10 -9.07
C ASN A 102 6.36 9.97 -9.38
N THR A 103 6.83 8.76 -9.58
CA THR A 103 8.18 8.53 -10.12
C THR A 103 8.15 8.90 -11.59
N PRO A 104 9.15 9.66 -12.08
CA PRO A 104 9.21 9.98 -13.50
C PRO A 104 9.21 8.68 -14.32
N ARG A 105 8.40 8.63 -15.38
CA ARG A 105 8.39 7.52 -16.34
C ARG A 105 9.81 7.33 -16.88
N GLY A 106 10.39 6.16 -16.62
CA GLY A 106 11.64 5.74 -17.24
C GLY A 106 11.34 5.10 -18.60
N GLU A 107 12.09 5.48 -19.64
CA GLU A 107 12.04 4.76 -20.90
C GLU A 107 12.74 3.40 -20.74
N VAL A 108 12.05 2.31 -21.12
CA VAL A 108 12.67 0.98 -21.25
C VAL A 108 13.18 0.83 -22.69
N ARG A 109 14.45 0.52 -22.84
CA ARG A 109 15.03 0.21 -24.15
C ARG A 109 14.97 -1.29 -24.39
N LEU A 110 14.33 -1.66 -25.49
CA LEU A 110 14.32 -3.04 -25.96
C LEU A 110 15.56 -3.28 -26.83
N LEU A 111 16.29 -4.34 -26.51
CA LEU A 111 17.40 -4.82 -27.35
C LEU A 111 16.84 -5.96 -28.20
N THR A 112 16.68 -5.70 -29.48
CA THR A 112 16.37 -6.75 -30.48
C THR A 112 17.62 -7.09 -31.29
N ALA A 113 17.59 -8.19 -32.00
CA ALA A 113 18.63 -8.51 -33.02
C ALA A 113 18.63 -7.49 -34.17
N GLU A 114 17.58 -6.64 -34.26
CA GLU A 114 17.43 -5.47 -35.12
C GLU A 114 17.15 -4.22 -34.30
N PRO A 115 17.39 -2.96 -34.80
CA PRO A 115 17.60 -1.82 -33.91
C PRO A 115 16.39 -1.40 -33.09
N TYR A 116 16.61 -1.30 -31.80
CA TYR A 116 15.88 -0.58 -30.74
C TYR A 116 14.36 -0.45 -30.89
N ALA A 117 13.62 -1.34 -30.24
CA ALA A 117 12.24 -1.15 -29.91
C ALA A 117 12.11 -0.55 -28.47
N ASP A 118 11.25 0.43 -28.27
CA ASP A 118 10.93 0.97 -26.95
C ASP A 118 9.65 0.32 -26.36
N LEU A 119 9.24 0.71 -25.15
CA LEU A 119 7.97 0.24 -24.57
C LEU A 119 6.75 0.60 -25.42
N ASN A 120 6.86 1.63 -26.28
CA ASN A 120 5.80 1.98 -27.22
C ASN A 120 5.61 0.90 -28.27
N GLU A 121 6.68 0.26 -28.76
CA GLU A 121 6.56 -0.89 -29.68
C GLU A 121 5.95 -2.11 -28.98
N PHE A 122 6.30 -2.36 -27.72
CA PHE A 122 5.61 -3.36 -26.92
C PHE A 122 4.10 -3.03 -26.78
N GLY A 123 3.77 -1.76 -26.52
CA GLY A 123 2.39 -1.27 -26.55
C GLY A 123 1.73 -1.47 -27.92
N ILE A 124 2.43 -1.28 -29.03
CA ILE A 124 1.94 -1.51 -30.39
C ILE A 124 1.69 -3.00 -30.66
N MET A 125 2.58 -3.89 -30.20
CA MET A 125 2.39 -5.35 -30.29
C MET A 125 1.12 -5.77 -29.54
N LEU A 126 0.86 -5.16 -28.39
CA LEU A 126 -0.34 -5.43 -27.60
C LEU A 126 -1.62 -4.81 -28.22
N LYS A 127 -1.52 -3.72 -28.99
CA LYS A 127 -2.66 -3.05 -29.65
C LYS A 127 -3.24 -3.83 -30.84
N GLY A 128 -2.56 -4.87 -31.29
CA GLY A 128 -2.97 -5.65 -32.47
C GLY A 128 -4.17 -6.59 -32.27
N GLY A 129 -4.74 -6.69 -31.07
CA GLY A 129 -5.87 -7.58 -30.79
C GLY A 129 -5.86 -8.15 -29.35
N PRO A 130 -6.71 -9.15 -29.06
CA PRO A 130 -6.68 -9.84 -27.78
C PRO A 130 -5.29 -10.35 -27.47
N ALA A 131 -4.87 -10.26 -26.20
CA ALA A 131 -3.55 -10.72 -25.79
C ALA A 131 -3.56 -11.35 -24.39
N GLU A 132 -2.63 -12.26 -24.16
CA GLU A 132 -2.36 -12.84 -22.86
C GLU A 132 -0.91 -12.51 -22.45
N CYS A 133 -0.72 -12.02 -21.24
CA CYS A 133 0.56 -11.59 -20.76
C CYS A 133 0.88 -12.24 -19.40
N LEU A 134 2.07 -12.80 -19.26
CA LEU A 134 2.64 -13.29 -18.02
C LEU A 134 3.81 -12.40 -17.63
N LEU A 135 3.74 -11.79 -16.44
CA LEU A 135 4.82 -11.00 -15.88
C LEU A 135 5.47 -11.79 -14.74
N ILE A 136 6.76 -11.93 -14.77
CA ILE A 136 7.56 -12.62 -13.75
C ILE A 136 8.38 -11.58 -13.01
N ASN A 137 8.11 -11.40 -11.73
CA ASN A 137 8.64 -10.35 -10.86
C ASN A 137 8.35 -8.92 -11.32
N CYS A 138 8.89 -8.42 -12.36
CA CYS A 138 8.61 -7.16 -13.08
C CYS A 138 7.88 -6.05 -12.30
N SER A 139 8.38 -5.71 -11.10
CA SER A 139 7.76 -4.68 -10.24
C SER A 139 8.29 -3.27 -10.52
N PHE A 140 8.74 -2.99 -11.75
CA PHE A 140 9.25 -1.67 -12.15
C PHE A 140 8.11 -0.66 -12.26
N SER A 141 8.30 0.56 -11.76
CA SER A 141 7.30 1.61 -11.85
C SER A 141 6.91 1.90 -13.30
N SER A 142 7.89 2.00 -14.19
CA SER A 142 7.66 2.25 -15.63
C SER A 142 6.82 1.18 -16.31
N LEU A 143 7.04 -0.10 -15.97
CA LEU A 143 6.24 -1.20 -16.52
C LEU A 143 4.84 -1.25 -15.91
N THR A 144 4.71 -0.94 -14.62
CA THR A 144 3.41 -0.86 -13.94
C THR A 144 2.55 0.27 -14.52
N ASP A 145 3.15 1.43 -14.77
CA ASP A 145 2.44 2.57 -15.38
C ASP A 145 2.03 2.25 -16.83
N ALA A 146 2.92 1.64 -17.61
CA ALA A 146 2.61 1.19 -18.96
C ALA A 146 1.51 0.12 -18.97
N ALA A 147 1.56 -0.85 -18.03
CA ALA A 147 0.53 -1.87 -17.88
C ALA A 147 -0.82 -1.24 -17.52
N LYS A 148 -0.84 -0.24 -16.63
CA LYS A 148 -2.06 0.47 -16.25
C LYS A 148 -2.67 1.18 -17.45
N GLU A 149 -1.90 2.05 -18.12
CA GLU A 149 -2.36 2.78 -19.31
C GLU A 149 -2.89 1.82 -20.37
N PHE A 150 -2.17 0.72 -20.56
CA PHE A 150 -2.52 -0.31 -21.51
C PHE A 150 -3.83 -1.01 -21.16
N LEU A 151 -4.03 -1.44 -19.92
CA LEU A 151 -5.25 -2.11 -19.46
C LEU A 151 -6.47 -1.18 -19.41
N GLU A 152 -6.27 0.13 -19.20
CA GLU A 152 -7.35 1.12 -19.16
C GLU A 152 -7.80 1.59 -20.55
N THR A 153 -6.92 1.58 -21.55
CA THR A 153 -7.19 2.19 -22.88
C THR A 153 -7.57 1.21 -23.98
N GLN A 154 -7.62 -0.08 -23.67
CA GLN A 154 -7.75 -1.12 -24.71
C GLN A 154 -9.17 -1.26 -25.27
N GLU A 155 -9.24 -1.33 -26.60
CA GLU A 155 -10.44 -1.75 -27.35
C GLU A 155 -10.63 -3.28 -27.36
N HIS A 156 -9.60 -4.05 -27.01
CA HIS A 156 -9.58 -5.52 -27.04
C HIS A 156 -9.25 -6.11 -25.67
N PRO A 157 -9.78 -7.30 -25.32
CA PRO A 157 -9.50 -7.94 -24.05
C PRO A 157 -8.04 -8.39 -23.94
N VAL A 158 -7.34 -7.85 -22.96
CA VAL A 158 -6.00 -8.29 -22.59
C VAL A 158 -6.07 -8.89 -21.19
N SER A 159 -5.52 -10.08 -21.00
CA SER A 159 -5.39 -10.73 -19.71
C SER A 159 -3.94 -10.66 -19.25
N MET A 160 -3.73 -10.11 -18.07
CA MET A 160 -2.40 -9.92 -17.51
C MET A 160 -2.30 -10.64 -16.16
N LYS A 161 -1.34 -11.57 -16.03
CA LYS A 161 -1.06 -12.30 -14.79
C LYS A 161 0.37 -12.03 -14.35
N GLN A 162 0.55 -11.58 -13.13
CA GLN A 162 1.87 -11.28 -12.58
C GLN A 162 2.22 -12.20 -11.42
N TYR A 163 3.43 -12.72 -11.40
CA TYR A 163 3.92 -13.69 -10.44
C TYR A 163 5.16 -13.16 -9.73
N PHE A 164 5.14 -13.14 -8.41
CA PHE A 164 6.24 -12.66 -7.58
C PHE A 164 6.85 -13.82 -6.79
N PHE A 165 8.08 -14.17 -7.12
CA PHE A 165 8.82 -15.19 -6.40
C PHE A 165 9.34 -14.68 -5.07
N ASN A 166 9.17 -15.48 -4.01
CA ASN A 166 9.68 -15.22 -2.65
C ASN A 166 9.32 -13.85 -2.07
N ALA A 167 8.24 -13.22 -2.52
CA ALA A 167 7.82 -11.94 -1.98
C ALA A 167 7.55 -12.03 -0.47
N GLU A 168 6.96 -13.14 -0.01
CA GLU A 168 6.61 -13.36 1.41
C GLU A 168 7.84 -13.61 2.29
N ARG A 169 8.93 -14.12 1.73
CA ARG A 169 10.18 -14.38 2.47
C ARG A 169 10.93 -13.10 2.80
N TYR A 170 10.72 -12.04 2.02
CA TYR A 170 11.36 -10.75 2.18
C TYR A 170 10.29 -9.67 2.36
N PRO A 171 9.90 -9.35 3.60
CA PRO A 171 8.82 -8.39 3.88
C PRO A 171 8.98 -7.04 3.19
N ARG A 172 10.20 -6.52 3.12
CA ARG A 172 10.53 -5.30 2.37
C ARG A 172 10.14 -5.40 0.89
N ARG A 173 10.51 -6.50 0.26
CA ARG A 173 10.19 -6.74 -1.16
C ARG A 173 8.68 -6.83 -1.36
N LEU A 174 7.98 -7.48 -0.45
CA LEU A 174 6.52 -7.59 -0.48
C LEU A 174 5.86 -6.21 -0.40
N VAL A 175 6.30 -5.34 0.51
CA VAL A 175 5.78 -3.97 0.64
C VAL A 175 6.03 -3.16 -0.64
N GLN A 176 7.24 -3.23 -1.20
CA GLN A 176 7.57 -2.55 -2.46
C GLN A 176 6.70 -3.04 -3.63
N ILE A 177 6.51 -4.37 -3.74
CA ILE A 177 5.64 -4.97 -4.75
C ILE A 177 4.23 -4.46 -4.60
N ILE A 178 3.65 -4.55 -3.40
CA ILE A 178 2.28 -4.10 -3.12
C ILE A 178 2.13 -2.62 -3.46
N GLY A 179 3.05 -1.77 -3.03
CA GLY A 179 3.03 -0.34 -3.32
C GLY A 179 2.97 -0.03 -4.81
N ARG A 180 3.63 -0.83 -5.64
CA ARG A 180 3.67 -0.64 -7.09
C ARG A 180 2.44 -1.21 -7.81
N ILE A 181 1.92 -2.35 -7.38
CA ILE A 181 0.81 -3.01 -8.07
C ILE A 181 -0.58 -2.56 -7.60
N VAL A 182 -0.71 -1.92 -6.43
CA VAL A 182 -1.99 -1.39 -5.93
C VAL A 182 -2.78 -0.61 -6.99
N PRO A 183 -2.16 0.28 -7.80
CA PRO A 183 -2.89 1.02 -8.82
C PRO A 183 -3.53 0.18 -9.93
N ILE A 184 -2.99 -1.03 -10.18
CA ILE A 184 -3.46 -1.92 -11.26
C ILE A 184 -4.24 -3.14 -10.74
N LEU A 185 -4.16 -3.44 -9.44
CA LEU A 185 -4.92 -4.56 -8.84
C LEU A 185 -6.43 -4.38 -8.93
N SER A 186 -6.89 -3.16 -9.13
CA SER A 186 -8.30 -2.84 -9.33
C SER A 186 -8.82 -3.13 -10.74
N LEU A 187 -7.95 -3.43 -11.69
CA LEU A 187 -8.34 -3.67 -13.10
C LEU A 187 -8.80 -5.12 -13.31
N ASP A 188 -9.89 -5.32 -14.07
CA ASP A 188 -10.54 -6.63 -14.22
C ASP A 188 -9.65 -7.69 -14.87
N ASN A 189 -8.77 -7.26 -15.73
CA ASN A 189 -7.92 -8.11 -16.57
C ASN A 189 -6.53 -8.30 -15.95
N TYR A 190 -6.30 -7.85 -14.73
CA TYR A 190 -5.03 -8.01 -14.02
C TYR A 190 -5.20 -8.89 -12.79
N THR A 191 -4.30 -9.84 -12.61
CA THR A 191 -4.24 -10.68 -11.43
C THR A 191 -2.79 -10.86 -10.98
N ALA A 192 -2.52 -10.65 -9.69
CA ALA A 192 -1.19 -10.85 -9.11
C ALA A 192 -1.17 -12.07 -8.19
N TYR A 193 -0.03 -12.75 -8.16
CA TYR A 193 0.21 -13.94 -7.33
C TYR A 193 1.56 -13.85 -6.64
N THR A 194 1.62 -14.32 -5.40
CA THR A 194 2.89 -14.67 -4.76
C THR A 194 3.16 -16.17 -4.93
N ILE A 195 4.45 -16.52 -5.06
CA ILE A 195 4.93 -17.91 -5.15
C ILE A 195 5.70 -18.19 -3.86
N THR A 196 5.21 -19.17 -3.09
CA THR A 196 5.72 -19.50 -1.74
C THR A 196 6.77 -20.62 -1.75
N GLN A 197 6.93 -21.35 -2.85
CA GLN A 197 7.92 -22.41 -2.98
C GLN A 197 9.26 -21.85 -3.48
N ASP A 198 10.35 -22.35 -2.88
CA ASP A 198 11.71 -22.04 -3.29
C ASP A 198 12.00 -22.64 -4.68
N PRO A 199 12.08 -21.88 -5.76
CA PRO A 199 12.71 -22.36 -6.97
C PRO A 199 14.22 -22.45 -6.73
N ALA A 200 14.92 -23.19 -7.57
CA ALA A 200 16.38 -23.26 -7.52
C ALA A 200 17.01 -21.87 -7.47
N GLU A 201 18.08 -21.71 -6.68
CA GLU A 201 18.80 -20.45 -6.54
C GLU A 201 19.10 -19.84 -7.94
N GLY A 202 18.75 -18.58 -8.14
CA GLY A 202 19.01 -17.83 -9.38
C GLY A 202 17.78 -17.38 -10.17
N ILE A 203 16.59 -17.94 -9.93
CA ILE A 203 15.36 -17.49 -10.63
C ILE A 203 14.78 -16.23 -9.97
N PHE A 204 15.17 -15.91 -8.76
CA PHE A 204 14.59 -14.83 -7.93
C PHE A 204 14.79 -13.44 -8.50
N ASP A 205 15.85 -13.21 -9.24
CA ASP A 205 16.19 -11.91 -9.81
C ASP A 205 15.78 -11.79 -11.28
N LEU A 206 15.17 -12.84 -11.83
CA LEU A 206 14.70 -12.82 -13.18
C LEU A 206 13.44 -11.98 -13.30
N ASN A 207 13.49 -10.96 -14.15
CA ASN A 207 12.35 -10.17 -14.54
C ASN A 207 12.04 -10.46 -16.00
N ALA A 208 10.88 -11.02 -16.27
CA ALA A 208 10.49 -11.42 -17.61
C ALA A 208 9.02 -11.12 -17.90
N VAL A 209 8.73 -10.86 -19.16
CA VAL A 209 7.37 -10.77 -19.69
C VAL A 209 7.24 -11.75 -20.83
N ALA A 210 6.27 -12.64 -20.76
CA ALA A 210 5.88 -13.49 -21.87
C ALA A 210 4.51 -13.05 -22.41
N LEU A 211 4.46 -12.82 -23.70
CA LEU A 211 3.27 -12.31 -24.40
C LEU A 211 2.82 -13.28 -25.50
N ARG A 212 1.52 -13.52 -25.58
CA ARG A 212 0.88 -14.16 -26.72
C ARG A 212 -0.22 -13.26 -27.26
N THR A 213 -0.11 -12.89 -28.53
CA THR A 213 -1.12 -12.06 -29.22
C THR A 213 -2.29 -12.92 -29.70
N GLY A 214 -3.42 -12.28 -30.02
CA GLY A 214 -4.57 -12.96 -30.62
C GLY A 214 -4.31 -13.57 -32.00
N SER A 215 -3.27 -13.10 -32.71
CA SER A 215 -2.77 -13.73 -33.96
C SER A 215 -1.96 -15.01 -33.70
N GLY A 216 -1.64 -15.33 -32.44
CA GLY A 216 -0.84 -16.49 -32.05
C GLY A 216 0.66 -16.23 -32.04
N GLU A 217 1.11 -15.02 -32.29
CA GLU A 217 2.52 -14.66 -32.15
C GLU A 217 2.93 -14.61 -30.69
N GLU A 218 4.09 -15.15 -30.35
CA GLU A 218 4.61 -15.18 -29.01
C GLU A 218 5.92 -14.43 -28.89
N TYR A 219 6.06 -13.69 -27.79
CA TYR A 219 7.20 -12.85 -27.49
C TYR A 219 7.65 -13.05 -26.04
N GLU A 220 8.94 -12.89 -25.80
CA GLU A 220 9.53 -12.88 -24.48
C GLU A 220 10.42 -11.66 -24.34
N LEU A 221 10.26 -10.92 -23.21
CA LEU A 221 11.16 -9.87 -22.80
C LEU A 221 11.88 -10.31 -21.54
N LEU A 222 13.21 -10.35 -21.61
CA LEU A 222 14.08 -10.59 -20.46
C LEU A 222 14.72 -9.28 -20.06
N PHE A 223 14.37 -8.77 -18.88
CA PHE A 223 14.90 -7.52 -18.38
C PHE A 223 16.30 -7.69 -17.79
N CYS A 224 17.28 -7.04 -18.40
CA CYS A 224 18.64 -6.92 -17.88
C CYS A 224 18.74 -5.82 -16.81
N SER A 225 17.85 -4.84 -16.86
CA SER A 225 17.68 -3.75 -15.90
C SER A 225 16.27 -3.18 -15.99
N GLU A 226 15.91 -2.23 -15.14
CA GLU A 226 14.61 -1.52 -15.22
C GLU A 226 14.41 -0.77 -16.55
N ARG A 227 15.49 -0.53 -17.32
CA ARG A 227 15.48 0.29 -18.55
C ARG A 227 15.90 -0.47 -19.80
N THR A 228 16.25 -1.76 -19.67
CA THR A 228 16.80 -2.52 -20.79
C THR A 228 16.28 -3.93 -20.77
N ALA A 229 15.67 -4.38 -21.84
CA ALA A 229 15.21 -5.75 -22.02
C ALA A 229 15.68 -6.34 -23.36
N ILE A 230 15.86 -7.66 -23.37
CA ILE A 230 16.10 -8.44 -24.59
C ILE A 230 14.75 -8.97 -25.06
N LEU A 231 14.38 -8.65 -26.29
CA LEU A 231 13.19 -9.15 -26.94
C LEU A 231 13.51 -10.39 -27.76
N THR A 232 12.79 -11.48 -27.49
CA THR A 232 12.82 -12.73 -28.26
C THR A 232 11.46 -12.98 -28.87
N ARG A 233 11.40 -13.38 -30.11
CA ARG A 233 10.19 -13.83 -30.80
C ARG A 233 10.34 -15.31 -31.15
N GLY A 234 9.30 -16.13 -30.91
CA GLY A 234 9.34 -17.54 -31.24
C GLY A 234 8.14 -18.31 -30.74
N GLU A 235 7.84 -19.42 -31.37
CA GLU A 235 6.74 -20.30 -30.95
C GLU A 235 7.03 -21.00 -29.61
N GLY A 236 5.98 -21.16 -28.80
CA GLY A 236 6.05 -21.89 -27.54
C GLY A 236 6.67 -21.13 -26.37
N LEU A 237 7.09 -19.87 -26.53
CA LEU A 237 7.69 -19.05 -25.44
C LEU A 237 6.68 -18.83 -24.31
N TYR A 238 5.48 -18.39 -24.63
CA TYR A 238 4.40 -18.19 -23.65
C TYR A 238 4.05 -19.49 -22.93
N ARG A 239 3.88 -20.58 -23.68
CA ARG A 239 3.54 -21.90 -23.15
C ARG A 239 4.65 -22.44 -22.23
N LYS A 240 5.92 -22.21 -22.53
CA LYS A 240 7.04 -22.61 -21.66
C LYS A 240 6.93 -21.93 -20.28
N TRP A 241 6.68 -20.62 -20.25
CA TRP A 241 6.48 -19.88 -19.03
C TRP A 241 5.24 -20.33 -18.26
N GLN A 242 4.13 -20.56 -18.96
CA GLN A 242 2.92 -21.10 -18.35
C GLN A 242 3.18 -22.46 -17.68
N THR A 243 3.78 -23.40 -18.41
CA THR A 243 4.12 -24.73 -17.88
C THR A 243 5.10 -24.64 -16.71
N PHE A 244 6.06 -23.71 -16.76
CA PHE A 244 6.99 -23.47 -15.65
C PHE A 244 6.25 -23.00 -14.41
N LEU A 245 5.36 -22.01 -14.53
CA LEU A 245 4.60 -21.43 -13.42
C LEU A 245 3.59 -22.42 -12.80
N GLU A 246 3.04 -23.34 -13.58
CA GLU A 246 2.14 -24.40 -13.11
C GLU A 246 2.80 -25.38 -12.11
N ASN A 247 4.13 -25.44 -12.07
CA ASN A 247 4.86 -26.28 -11.10
C ASN A 247 4.93 -25.67 -9.69
N PHE A 248 4.47 -24.43 -9.51
CA PHE A 248 4.58 -23.73 -8.24
C PHE A 248 3.22 -23.54 -7.55
N ARG A 249 3.25 -23.56 -6.22
CA ARG A 249 2.10 -23.14 -5.44
C ARG A 249 1.99 -21.63 -5.47
N THR A 250 0.92 -21.12 -6.04
CA THR A 250 0.61 -19.70 -6.14
C THR A 250 -0.44 -19.29 -5.12
N VAL A 251 -0.26 -18.11 -4.50
CA VAL A 251 -1.24 -17.48 -3.63
C VAL A 251 -1.67 -16.16 -4.27
N PRO A 252 -2.95 -15.99 -4.63
CA PRO A 252 -3.40 -14.77 -5.28
C PRO A 252 -3.37 -13.59 -4.30
N ILE A 253 -2.91 -12.43 -4.78
CA ILE A 253 -3.15 -11.14 -4.15
C ILE A 253 -4.53 -10.69 -4.61
N LYS A 254 -5.50 -10.75 -3.69
CA LYS A 254 -6.90 -10.58 -4.06
C LYS A 254 -7.27 -9.12 -4.22
N SER A 255 -8.00 -8.79 -5.26
CA SER A 255 -8.80 -7.58 -5.36
C SER A 255 -10.28 -7.95 -5.35
N ARG A 256 -11.10 -7.08 -4.79
CA ARG A 256 -12.55 -7.21 -4.80
C ARG A 256 -13.16 -5.96 -5.41
N LYS A 257 -14.04 -6.16 -6.37
CA LYS A 257 -14.80 -5.08 -6.99
C LYS A 257 -16.26 -5.18 -6.62
N ASP A 258 -16.89 -4.04 -6.38
CA ASP A 258 -18.33 -3.94 -6.33
C ASP A 258 -18.86 -3.79 -7.76
N ALA A 259 -19.65 -4.77 -8.20
CA ALA A 259 -20.29 -4.75 -9.51
C ALA A 259 -21.56 -3.87 -9.53
N GLY A 260 -21.71 -2.93 -8.60
CA GLY A 260 -22.84 -2.02 -8.48
C GLY A 260 -23.68 -2.24 -7.21
N THR A 261 -24.77 -1.48 -7.06
CA THR A 261 -25.63 -1.42 -5.87
C THR A 261 -26.10 -2.79 -5.35
N TYR A 262 -26.22 -3.77 -6.22
CA TYR A 262 -26.64 -5.13 -5.84
C TYR A 262 -25.64 -5.91 -5.01
N ASN A 263 -24.36 -5.52 -5.04
CA ASN A 263 -23.32 -6.21 -4.27
C ASN A 263 -22.96 -5.50 -2.95
N PHE A 264 -23.51 -4.33 -2.69
CA PHE A 264 -23.22 -3.53 -1.48
C PHE A 264 -23.51 -4.29 -0.18
N ILE A 265 -24.62 -5.04 -0.12
CA ILE A 265 -24.93 -5.90 1.04
C ILE A 265 -23.84 -6.96 1.24
N GLY A 266 -23.38 -7.58 0.16
CA GLY A 266 -22.29 -8.55 0.19
C GLY A 266 -20.98 -7.95 0.71
N PHE A 267 -20.67 -6.71 0.36
CA PHE A 267 -19.54 -5.95 0.91
C PHE A 267 -19.72 -5.70 2.41
N MET A 268 -20.84 -5.15 2.82
CA MET A 268 -21.12 -4.88 4.23
C MET A 268 -21.05 -6.14 5.10
N GLU A 269 -21.56 -7.28 4.61
CA GLU A 269 -21.47 -8.56 5.32
C GLU A 269 -20.03 -9.08 5.37
N HIS A 270 -19.23 -8.85 4.32
CA HIS A 270 -17.81 -9.18 4.32
C HIS A 270 -17.06 -8.37 5.38
N TYR A 271 -17.25 -7.05 5.43
CA TYR A 271 -16.65 -6.21 6.46
C TYR A 271 -17.06 -6.61 7.86
N ARG A 272 -18.34 -6.87 8.07
CA ARG A 272 -18.83 -7.34 9.36
C ARG A 272 -18.07 -8.58 9.84
N LYS A 273 -17.81 -9.52 8.94
CA LYS A 273 -17.04 -10.74 9.25
C LYS A 273 -15.56 -10.43 9.53
N LEU A 274 -14.97 -9.49 8.83
CA LEU A 274 -13.60 -9.06 9.07
C LEU A 274 -13.46 -8.32 10.39
N GLU A 275 -14.42 -7.50 10.75
CA GLU A 275 -14.44 -6.70 11.98
C GLU A 275 -14.77 -7.53 13.24
N GLU A 276 -15.35 -8.72 13.08
CA GLU A 276 -15.80 -9.52 14.22
C GLU A 276 -14.63 -10.07 15.05
N LYS A 277 -14.58 -9.70 16.34
CA LYS A 277 -13.60 -10.19 17.33
C LYS A 277 -12.13 -9.92 17.01
N ARG A 278 -11.83 -8.84 16.31
CA ARG A 278 -10.46 -8.46 15.95
C ARG A 278 -10.19 -7.01 16.27
N ASP A 279 -8.96 -6.73 16.66
CA ASP A 279 -8.49 -5.36 16.72
C ASP A 279 -8.38 -4.80 15.31
N ILE A 280 -8.76 -3.54 15.16
CA ILE A 280 -8.89 -2.89 13.86
C ILE A 280 -8.05 -1.61 13.88
N PHE A 281 -7.23 -1.44 12.84
CA PHE A 281 -6.46 -0.22 12.63
C PHE A 281 -6.94 0.41 11.34
N LYS A 282 -7.43 1.66 11.42
CA LYS A 282 -7.97 2.39 10.27
C LYS A 282 -7.24 3.69 10.07
N PHE A 283 -6.79 3.92 8.86
CA PHE A 283 -6.34 5.22 8.37
C PHE A 283 -7.34 5.72 7.34
N ARG A 284 -8.02 6.82 7.64
CA ARG A 284 -9.13 7.35 6.84
C ARG A 284 -9.13 8.88 6.86
N PRO A 285 -9.76 9.52 5.84
CA PRO A 285 -9.89 10.98 5.84
C PRO A 285 -10.72 11.52 7.02
N ASP A 286 -11.83 10.88 7.33
CA ASP A 286 -12.77 11.30 8.37
C ASP A 286 -13.24 10.14 9.25
N VAL A 287 -14.27 10.38 10.07
CA VAL A 287 -14.85 9.33 10.90
C VAL A 287 -15.44 8.22 10.04
N SER A 288 -15.12 6.99 10.42
CA SER A 288 -15.67 5.81 9.75
C SER A 288 -17.20 5.77 9.89
N ILE A 289 -17.88 5.32 8.84
CA ILE A 289 -19.33 5.05 8.88
C ILE A 289 -19.75 4.18 10.08
N ASN A 290 -18.84 3.36 10.61
CA ASN A 290 -19.07 2.55 11.81
C ASN A 290 -19.19 3.38 13.11
N CYS A 291 -18.75 4.63 13.08
CA CYS A 291 -18.90 5.57 14.19
C CYS A 291 -20.26 6.31 14.16
N ILE A 292 -21.05 6.13 13.08
CA ILE A 292 -22.31 6.85 12.91
C ILE A 292 -23.45 6.07 13.56
N PRO A 293 -24.25 6.71 14.46
CA PRO A 293 -25.42 6.08 15.05
C PRO A 293 -26.37 5.52 13.98
N THR A 294 -26.90 4.34 14.24
CA THR A 294 -27.63 3.55 13.23
C THR A 294 -28.88 4.24 12.71
N ASP A 295 -29.59 4.97 13.56
CA ASP A 295 -30.79 5.71 13.19
C ASP A 295 -30.47 6.90 12.27
N ILE A 296 -29.36 7.59 12.51
CA ILE A 296 -28.88 8.67 11.63
C ILE A 296 -28.51 8.10 10.27
N MET A 297 -27.76 7.01 10.26
CA MET A 297 -27.33 6.36 9.02
C MET A 297 -28.53 5.86 8.21
N GLU A 298 -29.53 5.25 8.84
CA GLU A 298 -30.76 4.80 8.20
C GLU A 298 -31.49 5.94 7.49
N SER A 299 -31.69 7.06 8.20
CA SER A 299 -32.36 8.25 7.66
C SER A 299 -31.58 8.82 6.46
N ALA A 300 -30.25 9.04 6.62
CA ALA A 300 -29.41 9.60 5.59
C ALA A 300 -29.35 8.73 4.33
N PHE A 301 -29.32 7.39 4.48
CA PHE A 301 -29.32 6.46 3.37
C PHE A 301 -30.65 6.42 2.61
N VAL A 302 -31.77 6.32 3.33
CA VAL A 302 -33.10 6.27 2.72
C VAL A 302 -33.40 7.54 1.93
N GLU A 303 -33.07 8.68 2.53
CA GLU A 303 -33.27 9.98 1.88
C GLU A 303 -32.31 10.20 0.74
N GLY A 304 -31.04 9.79 0.87
CA GLY A 304 -30.04 9.84 -0.23
C GLY A 304 -30.46 9.01 -1.44
N CYS A 305 -30.95 7.78 -1.22
CA CYS A 305 -31.50 6.96 -2.30
C CYS A 305 -32.67 7.66 -3.02
N ARG A 306 -33.57 8.29 -2.24
CA ARG A 306 -34.72 9.02 -2.80
C ARG A 306 -34.27 10.23 -3.64
N GLU A 307 -33.30 11.01 -3.16
CA GLU A 307 -32.75 12.16 -3.87
C GLU A 307 -32.10 11.76 -5.19
N MET A 308 -31.44 10.61 -5.23
CA MET A 308 -30.82 10.07 -6.43
C MET A 308 -31.79 9.36 -7.38
N GLY A 309 -33.07 9.28 -7.04
CA GLY A 309 -34.06 8.53 -7.84
C GLY A 309 -33.85 7.02 -7.79
N VAL A 310 -33.10 6.50 -6.83
CA VAL A 310 -32.86 5.06 -6.65
C VAL A 310 -33.95 4.48 -5.78
N SER A 311 -34.73 3.56 -6.36
CA SER A 311 -35.71 2.80 -5.57
C SER A 311 -35.00 1.64 -4.86
N ALA A 312 -34.71 1.82 -3.58
CA ALA A 312 -34.20 0.71 -2.77
C ALA A 312 -35.39 -0.07 -2.16
N PRO A 313 -35.50 -1.39 -2.40
CA PRO A 313 -36.52 -2.22 -1.74
C PRO A 313 -36.41 -2.11 -0.22
N LYS A 314 -37.52 -2.08 0.48
CA LYS A 314 -37.57 -1.97 1.95
C LYS A 314 -36.74 -3.05 2.64
N GLU A 315 -36.76 -4.26 2.09
CA GLU A 315 -36.00 -5.40 2.60
C GLU A 315 -34.49 -5.17 2.47
N THR A 316 -34.03 -4.55 1.37
CA THR A 316 -32.64 -4.17 1.15
C THR A 316 -32.18 -3.14 2.17
N VAL A 317 -32.98 -2.09 2.39
CA VAL A 317 -32.70 -1.05 3.40
C VAL A 317 -32.62 -1.68 4.80
N ALA A 318 -33.59 -2.52 5.16
CA ALA A 318 -33.62 -3.20 6.46
C ALA A 318 -32.39 -4.10 6.66
N ALA A 319 -31.94 -4.82 5.63
CA ALA A 319 -30.74 -5.64 5.67
C ALA A 319 -29.48 -4.78 5.89
N LEU A 320 -29.33 -3.68 5.15
CA LEU A 320 -28.21 -2.75 5.32
C LEU A 320 -28.16 -2.14 6.72
N VAL A 321 -29.30 -1.69 7.22
CA VAL A 321 -29.42 -1.12 8.57
C VAL A 321 -29.07 -2.16 9.64
N ALA A 322 -29.54 -3.41 9.48
CA ALA A 322 -29.22 -4.50 10.39
C ALA A 322 -27.71 -4.82 10.39
N LEU A 323 -27.06 -4.81 9.22
CA LEU A 323 -25.61 -5.01 9.09
C LEU A 323 -24.85 -3.86 9.71
N GLN A 324 -25.23 -2.62 9.43
CA GLN A 324 -24.61 -1.43 10.02
C GLN A 324 -24.75 -1.42 11.56
N ARG A 325 -25.90 -1.80 12.08
CA ARG A 325 -26.09 -1.93 13.52
C ARG A 325 -25.11 -2.93 14.14
N LYS A 326 -24.88 -4.06 13.48
CA LYS A 326 -23.89 -5.05 13.93
C LYS A 326 -22.46 -4.48 13.89
N ARG A 327 -22.10 -3.78 12.81
CA ARG A 327 -20.80 -3.14 12.67
C ARG A 327 -20.59 -2.03 13.71
N TYR A 328 -21.56 -1.17 13.89
CA TYR A 328 -21.57 -0.15 14.95
C TYR A 328 -21.37 -0.79 16.33
N ASN A 329 -22.13 -1.84 16.63
CA ASN A 329 -21.99 -2.56 17.90
C ASN A 329 -20.64 -3.25 18.05
N ASN A 330 -20.02 -3.75 16.98
CA ASN A 330 -18.69 -4.34 17.04
C ASN A 330 -17.65 -3.30 17.51
N VAL A 331 -17.66 -2.12 16.93
CA VAL A 331 -16.76 -1.01 17.30
C VAL A 331 -17.01 -0.52 18.73
N HIS A 332 -18.29 -0.51 19.16
CA HIS A 332 -18.71 0.06 20.44
C HIS A 332 -18.92 -0.95 21.59
N SER A 333 -18.74 -2.25 21.34
CA SER A 333 -19.02 -3.31 22.31
C SER A 333 -17.92 -3.58 23.35
N ASN A 334 -16.83 -2.85 23.32
CA ASN A 334 -15.64 -3.07 24.16
C ASN A 334 -15.06 -4.50 24.09
N ARG A 335 -15.35 -5.25 23.03
CA ARG A 335 -14.84 -6.61 22.81
C ARG A 335 -13.59 -6.63 21.98
N GLN A 336 -13.32 -5.57 21.25
CA GLN A 336 -12.15 -5.39 20.37
C GLN A 336 -11.68 -3.95 20.44
N THR A 337 -10.41 -3.73 20.21
CA THR A 337 -9.84 -2.39 20.13
C THR A 337 -9.91 -1.88 18.70
N SER A 338 -10.31 -0.64 18.52
CA SER A 338 -10.34 0.03 17.22
C SER A 338 -9.52 1.30 17.29
N HIS A 339 -8.50 1.38 16.46
CA HIS A 339 -7.65 2.55 16.28
C HIS A 339 -8.01 3.23 14.96
N LEU A 340 -8.38 4.49 15.01
CA LEU A 340 -8.77 5.28 13.85
C LEU A 340 -7.91 6.55 13.77
N VAL A 341 -7.10 6.64 12.72
CA VAL A 341 -6.32 7.86 12.42
C VAL A 341 -7.03 8.64 11.33
N ILE A 342 -7.33 9.90 11.59
CA ILE A 342 -8.13 10.79 10.74
C ILE A 342 -7.43 12.12 10.46
N SER A 343 -7.92 12.85 9.46
CA SER A 343 -7.48 14.18 9.06
C SER A 343 -8.29 15.26 9.76
N GLU A 344 -7.64 16.24 10.36
CA GLU A 344 -8.31 17.42 10.91
C GLU A 344 -9.02 18.20 9.81
N LYS A 345 -8.38 18.41 8.68
CA LYS A 345 -8.94 19.12 7.52
C LYS A 345 -10.23 18.49 7.01
N GLU A 346 -10.25 17.17 6.84
CA GLU A 346 -11.46 16.47 6.38
C GLU A 346 -12.55 16.43 7.44
N MET A 347 -12.19 16.38 8.74
CA MET A 347 -13.16 16.53 9.82
C MET A 347 -13.81 17.91 9.85
N ARG A 348 -13.06 18.98 9.63
CA ARG A 348 -13.60 20.34 9.49
C ARG A 348 -14.52 20.44 8.28
N LYS A 349 -14.16 19.81 7.16
CA LYS A 349 -14.99 19.73 5.97
C LYS A 349 -16.28 18.94 6.21
N PHE A 350 -16.21 17.81 6.92
CA PHE A 350 -17.40 17.07 7.35
C PHE A 350 -18.32 17.95 8.23
N ALA A 351 -17.76 18.63 9.21
CA ALA A 351 -18.53 19.53 10.07
C ALA A 351 -19.22 20.64 9.29
N ALA A 352 -18.56 21.21 8.27
CA ALA A 352 -19.12 22.26 7.43
C ALA A 352 -20.20 21.74 6.45
N THR A 353 -19.96 20.61 5.80
CA THR A 353 -20.78 20.14 4.67
C THR A 353 -21.77 19.03 5.02
N GLY A 354 -21.56 18.31 6.13
CA GLY A 354 -22.30 17.11 6.49
C GLY A 354 -22.04 15.92 5.57
N ARG A 355 -20.98 15.95 4.74
CA ARG A 355 -20.62 14.87 3.82
C ARG A 355 -19.38 14.14 4.32
N LEU A 356 -19.48 12.82 4.41
CA LEU A 356 -18.30 11.98 4.61
C LEU A 356 -17.49 11.90 3.31
N ALA A 357 -16.18 11.78 3.42
CA ALA A 357 -15.31 11.49 2.28
C ALA A 357 -15.60 10.11 1.69
N ASP A 358 -16.01 9.18 2.56
CA ASP A 358 -16.39 7.82 2.22
C ASP A 358 -17.92 7.69 2.09
N HIS A 359 -18.39 6.92 1.09
CA HIS A 359 -19.81 6.64 0.85
C HIS A 359 -20.71 7.88 0.64
N ALA A 360 -20.13 9.04 0.36
CA ALA A 360 -20.89 10.29 0.14
C ALA A 360 -22.00 10.18 -0.92
N TYR A 361 -21.84 9.25 -1.84
CA TYR A 361 -22.80 9.03 -2.94
C TYR A 361 -24.06 8.25 -2.54
N LEU A 362 -24.04 7.53 -1.41
CA LEU A 362 -25.17 6.72 -0.95
C LEU A 362 -26.03 7.41 0.10
N MET A 363 -25.55 8.48 0.67
CA MET A 363 -26.22 9.18 1.76
C MET A 363 -26.39 10.65 1.44
N ARG A 364 -27.53 11.24 1.84
CA ARG A 364 -27.63 12.69 1.85
C ARG A 364 -26.62 13.30 2.83
N PRO A 365 -26.29 14.59 2.69
CA PRO A 365 -25.55 15.29 3.72
C PRO A 365 -26.26 15.18 5.08
N PHE A 366 -25.49 14.96 6.15
CA PHE A 366 -26.02 14.94 7.50
C PHE A 366 -26.49 16.34 7.92
N THR A 367 -27.65 16.41 8.54
CA THR A 367 -28.16 17.67 9.09
C THR A 367 -27.23 18.19 10.19
N ARG A 368 -27.38 19.45 10.55
CA ARG A 368 -26.60 20.06 11.62
C ARG A 368 -26.74 19.29 12.94
N GLU A 369 -27.95 18.92 13.33
CA GLU A 369 -28.26 18.18 14.55
C GLU A 369 -27.62 16.79 14.52
N GLU A 370 -27.66 16.14 13.37
CA GLU A 370 -27.03 14.85 13.17
C GLU A 370 -25.50 14.95 13.28
N ARG A 371 -24.87 15.98 12.66
CA ARG A 371 -23.43 16.24 12.79
C ARG A 371 -23.02 16.46 14.24
N ILE A 372 -23.75 17.30 14.97
CA ILE A 372 -23.53 17.54 16.41
C ILE A 372 -23.60 16.21 17.19
N ARG A 373 -24.61 15.38 16.92
CA ARG A 373 -24.77 14.10 17.60
C ARG A 373 -23.65 13.12 17.28
N ILE A 374 -23.22 13.03 16.01
CA ILE A 374 -22.09 12.19 15.58
C ILE A 374 -20.81 12.64 16.29
N LEU A 375 -20.51 13.94 16.26
CA LEU A 375 -19.30 14.49 16.88
C LEU A 375 -19.32 14.32 18.41
N LYS A 376 -20.46 14.46 19.08
CA LYS A 376 -20.61 14.18 20.51
C LYS A 376 -20.33 12.71 20.84
N ASP A 377 -20.91 11.77 20.08
CA ASP A 377 -20.67 10.32 20.28
C ASP A 377 -19.20 9.97 20.08
N CYS A 378 -18.53 10.57 19.09
CA CYS A 378 -17.09 10.40 18.87
C CYS A 378 -16.25 11.03 20.01
N ALA A 379 -16.57 12.25 20.45
CA ALA A 379 -15.85 12.93 21.53
C ALA A 379 -15.94 12.15 22.85
N ASP A 380 -17.14 11.69 23.21
CA ASP A 380 -17.38 10.94 24.44
C ASP A 380 -16.64 9.60 24.50
N ARG A 381 -16.21 9.07 23.33
CA ARG A 381 -15.54 7.78 23.20
C ARG A 381 -14.04 7.87 22.95
N SER A 382 -13.55 9.00 22.44
CA SER A 382 -12.14 9.16 22.06
C SER A 382 -11.24 9.65 23.19
N GLY A 383 -11.80 10.10 24.31
CA GLY A 383 -11.00 10.58 25.43
C GLY A 383 -10.29 9.45 26.19
N PRO A 384 -9.10 9.70 26.77
CA PRO A 384 -8.35 8.69 27.51
C PRO A 384 -9.10 8.11 28.70
N ASP A 385 -10.03 8.87 29.29
CA ASP A 385 -10.85 8.48 30.44
C ASP A 385 -12.19 7.82 30.06
N SER A 386 -12.46 7.65 28.75
CA SER A 386 -13.77 7.17 28.28
C SER A 386 -14.06 5.70 28.62
N GLY A 387 -13.03 4.90 28.96
CA GLY A 387 -13.15 3.45 29.08
C GLY A 387 -13.55 2.75 27.78
N SER A 388 -13.62 3.48 26.68
CA SER A 388 -13.91 2.99 25.34
C SER A 388 -12.67 2.27 24.76
N ARG A 389 -12.90 1.30 23.89
CA ARG A 389 -11.84 0.68 23.07
C ARG A 389 -11.77 1.30 21.67
N LEU A 390 -12.48 2.38 21.42
CA LEU A 390 -12.33 3.17 20.20
C LEU A 390 -11.38 4.33 20.49
N HIS A 391 -10.22 4.30 19.88
CA HIS A 391 -9.20 5.34 19.95
C HIS A 391 -9.20 6.10 18.63
N ILE A 392 -9.37 7.40 18.68
CA ILE A 392 -9.35 8.28 17.50
C ILE A 392 -8.16 9.23 17.63
N TYR A 393 -7.32 9.26 16.62
CA TYR A 393 -6.12 10.10 16.58
C TYR A 393 -6.20 11.04 15.38
N LEU A 394 -5.75 12.28 15.58
CA LEU A 394 -5.57 13.24 14.50
C LEU A 394 -4.16 13.13 13.93
N LEU A 395 -4.00 13.16 12.62
CA LEU A 395 -2.70 13.32 12.01
C LEU A 395 -2.03 14.62 12.50
N ASP A 396 -0.69 14.61 12.62
CA ASP A 396 0.04 15.86 12.74
C ASP A 396 -0.02 16.67 11.43
N ALA A 397 0.13 17.99 11.53
CA ALA A 397 -0.07 18.90 10.40
C ALA A 397 0.91 18.63 9.23
N GLU A 398 2.18 18.23 9.53
CA GLU A 398 3.18 17.96 8.50
C GLU A 398 2.82 16.68 7.72
N THR A 399 2.44 15.64 8.42
CA THR A 399 2.03 14.36 7.83
C THR A 399 0.73 14.51 7.04
N GLU A 400 -0.23 15.26 7.59
CA GLU A 400 -1.49 15.57 6.91
C GLU A 400 -1.25 16.30 5.59
N GLU A 401 -0.43 17.36 5.58
CA GLU A 401 -0.09 18.10 4.38
C GLU A 401 0.55 17.20 3.32
N ARG A 402 1.47 16.33 3.73
CA ARG A 402 2.15 15.40 2.82
C ARG A 402 1.22 14.37 2.19
N ILE A 403 0.30 13.80 2.97
CA ILE A 403 -0.65 12.78 2.48
C ILE A 403 -1.68 13.41 1.56
N TYR A 404 -2.25 14.54 1.97
CA TYR A 404 -3.33 15.22 1.24
C TYR A 404 -2.83 16.24 0.21
N ALA A 405 -1.52 16.40 0.02
CA ALA A 405 -0.94 17.08 -1.14
C ALA A 405 -1.24 16.33 -2.45
N ASN A 406 -1.54 15.04 -2.36
CA ASN A 406 -2.03 14.26 -3.48
C ASN A 406 -3.56 14.29 -3.47
N GLU A 407 -4.18 14.51 -4.63
CA GLU A 407 -5.63 14.64 -4.77
C GLU A 407 -6.43 13.42 -4.29
N HIS A 408 -5.77 12.28 -4.09
CA HIS A 408 -6.42 10.99 -3.78
C HIS A 408 -5.62 10.18 -2.76
N PRO A 409 -5.76 10.44 -1.46
CA PRO A 409 -5.12 9.62 -0.45
C PRO A 409 -5.68 8.19 -0.46
N ILE A 410 -4.81 7.21 -0.22
CA ILE A 410 -5.22 5.82 -0.05
C ILE A 410 -5.74 5.63 1.37
N GLU A 411 -6.93 5.07 1.51
CA GLU A 411 -7.41 4.59 2.79
C GLU A 411 -6.87 3.19 3.09
N MET A 412 -6.60 2.92 4.34
CA MET A 412 -6.08 1.63 4.78
C MET A 412 -6.82 1.13 6.00
N VAL A 413 -7.14 -0.16 6.01
CA VAL A 413 -7.72 -0.83 7.17
C VAL A 413 -7.03 -2.16 7.38
N CYS A 414 -6.46 -2.36 8.58
CA CYS A 414 -5.93 -3.66 9.00
C CYS A 414 -6.97 -4.34 9.91
N TYR A 415 -7.39 -5.54 9.54
CA TYR A 415 -8.32 -6.37 10.29
C TYR A 415 -7.53 -7.47 11.03
N GLY A 416 -6.81 -7.06 12.08
CA GLY A 416 -6.00 -7.97 12.89
C GLY A 416 -5.06 -8.85 12.05
N ASP A 417 -5.22 -10.16 12.22
CA ASP A 417 -4.43 -11.19 11.54
C ASP A 417 -5.04 -11.69 10.21
N LYS A 418 -6.02 -11.01 9.66
CA LYS A 418 -6.76 -11.51 8.48
C LYS A 418 -6.34 -10.87 7.17
N CYS A 419 -6.38 -9.57 7.11
CA CYS A 419 -6.01 -8.86 5.90
C CYS A 419 -5.75 -7.38 6.17
N VAL A 420 -5.00 -6.75 5.27
CA VAL A 420 -4.97 -5.31 5.10
C VAL A 420 -5.78 -4.98 3.86
N GLN A 421 -6.70 -4.06 3.99
CA GLN A 421 -7.50 -3.50 2.91
C GLN A 421 -6.91 -2.16 2.52
N PHE A 422 -6.78 -1.94 1.22
CA PHE A 422 -6.49 -0.64 0.62
C PHE A 422 -7.69 -0.23 -0.23
N THR A 423 -8.18 0.97 0.01
CA THR A 423 -9.21 1.58 -0.81
C THR A 423 -8.59 2.80 -1.49
N PRO A 424 -8.42 2.79 -2.82
CA PRO A 424 -8.02 3.99 -3.54
C PRO A 424 -9.09 5.06 -3.31
N ALA A 425 -8.71 6.23 -2.81
CA ALA A 425 -9.64 7.34 -2.71
C ALA A 425 -10.05 7.75 -4.13
N GLN A 426 -11.29 7.49 -4.46
CA GLN A 426 -11.87 7.89 -5.74
C GLN A 426 -12.65 9.18 -5.52
N THR A 427 -12.22 10.27 -6.13
CA THR A 427 -12.96 11.54 -6.11
C THR A 427 -14.20 11.53 -6.97
N ASP A 428 -14.26 10.63 -7.95
CA ASP A 428 -15.40 10.50 -8.86
C ASP A 428 -15.98 9.09 -8.78
N TYR A 429 -16.90 8.88 -7.83
CA TYR A 429 -17.82 7.78 -7.88
C TYR A 429 -18.78 7.96 -9.06
N ASN A 430 -18.32 7.65 -10.24
CA ASN A 430 -19.24 7.48 -11.37
C ASN A 430 -20.05 6.21 -11.12
N PHE A 431 -21.33 6.36 -10.83
CA PHE A 431 -22.31 5.28 -10.86
C PHE A 431 -22.08 4.43 -12.12
N GLY A 432 -21.65 3.19 -11.94
CA GLY A 432 -21.35 2.27 -13.03
C GLY A 432 -19.90 1.82 -13.19
N LYS A 433 -18.91 2.47 -12.55
CA LYS A 433 -17.50 2.00 -12.59
C LYS A 433 -17.10 1.05 -11.45
N GLY A 434 -17.99 0.85 -10.48
CA GLY A 434 -17.75 -0.06 -9.36
C GLY A 434 -16.72 0.47 -8.35
N HIS A 435 -16.89 0.09 -7.09
CA HIS A 435 -15.93 0.34 -6.02
C HIS A 435 -14.90 -0.79 -5.99
N SER A 436 -13.62 -0.46 -6.01
CA SER A 436 -12.55 -1.45 -6.01
C SER A 436 -11.80 -1.40 -4.69
N GLU A 437 -11.62 -2.55 -4.08
CA GLU A 437 -10.89 -2.73 -2.84
C GLU A 437 -9.85 -3.84 -3.01
N ILE A 438 -8.70 -3.65 -2.40
CA ILE A 438 -7.56 -4.55 -2.50
C ILE A 438 -7.34 -5.15 -1.12
N PHE A 439 -7.37 -6.47 -1.04
CA PHE A 439 -7.16 -7.22 0.20
C PHE A 439 -5.84 -7.99 0.12
N ILE A 440 -4.95 -7.71 1.06
CA ILE A 440 -3.67 -8.38 1.22
C ILE A 440 -3.79 -9.32 2.41
N GLU A 441 -3.71 -10.63 2.17
CA GLU A 441 -3.85 -11.68 3.20
C GLU A 441 -2.51 -12.35 3.54
N GLN A 442 -1.38 -11.87 3.00
CA GLN A 442 -0.06 -12.41 3.27
C GLN A 442 0.39 -12.13 4.71
N GLU A 443 0.60 -13.18 5.50
CA GLU A 443 0.90 -13.11 6.93
C GLU A 443 2.11 -12.20 7.24
N ALA A 444 3.17 -12.30 6.45
CA ALA A 444 4.36 -11.46 6.62
C ALA A 444 4.06 -9.96 6.48
N PHE A 445 3.10 -9.59 5.63
CA PHE A 445 2.67 -8.20 5.46
C PHE A 445 1.79 -7.73 6.61
N LEU A 446 0.89 -8.59 7.10
CA LEU A 446 -0.04 -8.26 8.19
C LEU A 446 0.70 -7.87 9.47
N GLY A 447 1.70 -8.64 9.87
CA GLY A 447 2.52 -8.34 11.04
C GLY A 447 3.24 -6.99 10.93
N LEU A 448 3.86 -6.74 9.78
CA LEU A 448 4.55 -5.48 9.51
C LEU A 448 3.62 -4.27 9.52
N PHE A 449 2.44 -4.43 8.95
CA PHE A 449 1.46 -3.34 8.88
C PHE A 449 0.92 -2.96 10.25
N GLY A 450 0.61 -3.95 11.10
CA GLY A 450 0.20 -3.71 12.47
C GLY A 450 1.28 -2.96 13.29
N GLU A 451 2.54 -3.38 13.16
CA GLU A 451 3.67 -2.70 13.81
C GLU A 451 3.87 -1.27 13.26
N PHE A 452 3.80 -1.07 11.95
CA PHE A 452 3.84 0.27 11.36
C PHE A 452 2.77 1.17 11.93
N PHE A 453 1.53 0.66 12.01
CA PHE A 453 0.41 1.45 12.50
C PHE A 453 0.59 1.91 13.94
N MET A 454 1.03 1.01 14.84
CA MET A 454 1.17 1.31 16.26
C MET A 454 2.47 2.02 16.60
N ASN A 455 3.59 1.55 16.05
CA ASN A 455 4.92 1.95 16.50
C ASN A 455 5.52 3.09 15.66
N ASP A 456 4.89 3.44 14.52
CA ASP A 456 5.34 4.52 13.67
C ASP A 456 4.22 5.56 13.46
N LEU A 457 3.13 5.19 12.79
CA LEU A 457 2.06 6.12 12.45
C LEU A 457 1.45 6.78 13.70
N ILE A 458 0.95 6.00 14.65
CA ILE A 458 0.33 6.57 15.87
C ILE A 458 1.37 7.25 16.76
N GLN A 459 2.52 6.64 16.96
CA GLN A 459 3.50 7.15 17.90
C GLN A 459 4.18 8.46 17.45
N TYR A 460 4.43 8.63 16.16
CA TYR A 460 5.25 9.75 15.66
C TYR A 460 4.54 10.69 14.69
N HIS A 461 3.37 10.31 14.17
CA HIS A 461 2.68 11.03 13.10
C HIS A 461 1.25 11.41 13.45
N THR A 462 0.89 11.33 14.73
CA THR A 462 -0.39 11.84 15.23
C THR A 462 -0.19 12.89 16.32
N GLN A 463 -1.20 13.73 16.48
CA GLN A 463 -1.30 14.66 17.60
C GLN A 463 -1.58 13.89 18.92
N PRO A 464 -1.34 14.50 20.09
CA PRO A 464 -1.76 13.90 21.36
C PRO A 464 -3.26 13.58 21.39
N GLU A 465 -3.66 12.51 22.10
CA GLU A 465 -5.06 12.05 22.12
C GLU A 465 -6.06 13.14 22.53
N GLU A 466 -5.66 14.04 23.44
CA GLU A 466 -6.48 15.16 23.90
C GLU A 466 -6.82 16.17 22.80
N ALA A 467 -5.99 16.22 21.73
CA ALA A 467 -6.23 17.09 20.60
C ALA A 467 -7.50 16.67 19.82
N THR A 468 -7.78 15.38 19.74
CA THR A 468 -8.97 14.83 19.07
C THR A 468 -10.25 15.26 19.81
N GLU A 469 -10.29 15.11 21.12
CA GLU A 469 -11.43 15.54 21.93
C GLU A 469 -11.63 17.07 21.84
N THR A 470 -10.52 17.82 21.87
CA THR A 470 -10.55 19.28 21.75
C THR A 470 -11.13 19.71 20.40
N LEU A 471 -10.68 19.11 19.29
CA LEU A 471 -11.23 19.38 17.96
C LEU A 471 -12.74 19.10 17.91
N PHE A 472 -13.18 17.93 18.35
CA PHE A 472 -14.60 17.60 18.31
C PHE A 472 -15.46 18.57 19.11
N ARG A 473 -15.02 18.96 20.30
CA ARG A 473 -15.70 19.97 21.13
C ARG A 473 -15.71 21.36 20.49
N GLU A 474 -14.65 21.74 19.77
CA GLU A 474 -14.59 22.97 18.98
C GLU A 474 -15.62 22.93 17.85
N LEU A 475 -15.62 21.89 17.03
CA LEU A 475 -16.55 21.72 15.91
C LEU A 475 -18.02 21.71 16.37
N ILE A 476 -18.32 21.07 17.51
CA ILE A 476 -19.66 21.09 18.11
C ILE A 476 -20.08 22.52 18.48
N ARG A 477 -19.18 23.26 19.15
CA ARG A 477 -19.49 24.67 19.54
C ARG A 477 -19.71 25.56 18.31
N ASP A 478 -18.93 25.37 17.27
CA ASP A 478 -19.08 26.14 16.03
C ASP A 478 -20.41 25.82 15.36
N LEU A 479 -20.78 24.56 15.28
CA LEU A 479 -22.10 24.14 14.78
C LEU A 479 -23.26 24.66 15.67
N GLU A 480 -23.11 24.75 16.98
CA GLU A 480 -24.13 25.25 17.89
C GLU A 480 -24.31 26.79 17.81
N ARG A 481 -23.25 27.54 17.43
CA ARG A 481 -23.25 29.01 17.34
C ARG A 481 -23.80 29.57 16.03
N ASP A 482 -23.57 28.88 14.93
CA ASP A 482 -23.97 29.36 13.62
C ASP A 482 -25.15 28.54 13.06
N PRO A 483 -26.38 29.04 13.17
CA PRO A 483 -27.57 28.36 12.65
C PRO A 483 -27.66 28.34 11.12
N GLY A 484 -26.75 29.01 10.41
CA GLY A 484 -26.77 29.19 8.96
C GLY A 484 -25.80 28.31 8.16
N VAL A 485 -25.04 27.43 8.82
CA VAL A 485 -24.10 26.50 8.16
C VAL A 485 -24.67 25.08 8.09
#